data_a00c9cdd6b457be0c3cff4a5b7e959ea
#
_entry.id   a00c9cdd6b457be0c3cff4a5b7e959ea
#
_cell.length_a   1.000
_cell.length_b   1.000
_cell.length_c   1.000
_cell.angle_alpha   90.00
_cell.angle_beta   90.00
_cell.angle_gamma   90.00
#
_symmetry.space_group_name_H-M   'P 1'
#
loop_
_entity.id
_entity.type
_entity.pdbx_description
1 polymer ?
#
loop_
_entity_poly.entity_id
_entity_poly.type
_entity_poly.pdbx_seq_one_letter_code
_entity_poly.pdbx_strand_id
1 'polypeptide(L)' 'MEEDNVIFFEPYPFSVGQKINIKEGPRRGDWEVIGVSDKKVKLRCPVSFREFEWNRFCYFSEEKSGVEWPKKH' A
#
# COMPACT_ATOMS: atom_id res chain seq x y z
N MET A 1 -29.19 14.02 -5.22
CA MET A 1 -27.87 13.51 -4.93
C MET A 1 -27.99 12.11 -4.38
N GLU A 2 -27.31 11.18 -4.97
CA GLU A 2 -27.39 9.80 -4.55
C GLU A 2 -26.34 9.48 -3.53
N GLU A 3 -26.70 8.66 -2.56
CA GLU A 3 -25.78 8.16 -1.58
C GLU A 3 -25.47 6.70 -1.92
N ASP A 4 -24.21 6.40 -2.01
CA ASP A 4 -23.74 5.09 -2.45
C ASP A 4 -22.80 4.47 -1.43
N ASN A 5 -22.54 3.19 -1.64
CA ASN A 5 -21.46 2.51 -0.96
C ASN A 5 -20.19 2.75 -1.76
N VAL A 6 -19.20 3.34 -1.14
CA VAL A 6 -17.96 3.71 -1.83
C VAL A 6 -16.78 3.09 -1.12
N ILE A 7 -15.86 2.52 -1.90
CA ILE A 7 -14.62 1.95 -1.39
C ILE A 7 -13.51 2.97 -1.58
N PHE A 8 -12.90 3.38 -0.48
CA PHE A 8 -11.79 4.32 -0.49
C PHE A 8 -10.49 3.55 -0.36
N PHE A 9 -9.54 3.88 -1.22
CA PHE A 9 -8.20 3.27 -1.19
C PHE A 9 -7.19 4.32 -0.74
N GLU A 10 -6.35 3.92 0.20
CA GLU A 10 -5.27 4.76 0.68
C GLU A 10 -3.97 3.99 0.65
N PRO A 11 -2.83 4.68 0.39
CA PRO A 11 -1.54 4.01 0.46
C PRO A 11 -1.29 3.43 1.85
N TYR A 12 -0.80 2.20 1.89
CA TYR A 12 -0.46 1.58 3.16
C TYR A 12 0.67 2.35 3.84
N PRO A 13 0.52 2.72 5.13
CA PRO A 13 1.51 3.52 5.83
C PRO A 13 2.67 2.66 6.33
N PHE A 14 3.63 2.37 5.44
CA PHE A 14 4.81 1.62 5.82
C PHE A 14 5.65 2.36 6.84
N SER A 15 6.31 1.60 7.71
CA SER A 15 7.31 2.13 8.64
C SER A 15 8.61 1.37 8.45
N VAL A 16 9.74 2.06 8.53
CA VAL A 16 11.05 1.43 8.46
C VAL A 16 11.20 0.40 9.58
N GLY A 17 11.71 -0.77 9.23
CA GLY A 17 11.87 -1.88 10.15
C GLY A 17 10.74 -2.90 10.13
N GLN A 18 9.64 -2.62 9.43
CA GLN A 18 8.56 -3.58 9.31
C GLN A 18 8.99 -4.78 8.47
N LYS A 19 8.51 -5.95 8.88
CA LYS A 19 8.63 -7.18 8.11
C LYS A 19 7.29 -7.46 7.48
N ILE A 20 7.30 -7.63 6.16
CA ILE A 20 6.07 -7.82 5.40
C ILE A 20 6.16 -9.06 4.53
N ASN A 21 5.00 -9.59 4.19
CA ASN A 21 4.89 -10.70 3.24
C ASN A 21 3.88 -10.30 2.17
N ILE A 22 4.29 -10.41 0.91
CA ILE A 22 3.43 -10.17 -0.24
C ILE A 22 3.10 -11.53 -0.82
N LYS A 23 1.82 -11.88 -0.82
CA LYS A 23 1.39 -13.23 -1.15
C LYS A 23 1.33 -13.50 -2.65
N GLU A 24 1.05 -12.48 -3.45
CA GLU A 24 0.83 -12.65 -4.88
C GLU A 24 1.47 -11.53 -5.66
N GLY A 25 1.74 -11.78 -6.93
CA GLY A 25 2.25 -10.80 -7.86
C GLY A 25 3.76 -10.88 -8.05
N PRO A 26 4.31 -9.98 -8.87
CA PRO A 26 5.74 -10.00 -9.20
C PRO A 26 6.66 -9.69 -8.03
N ARG A 27 6.11 -9.07 -6.97
CA ARG A 27 6.88 -8.73 -5.77
C ARG A 27 6.59 -9.70 -4.61
N ARG A 28 6.13 -10.90 -4.94
CA ARG A 28 5.79 -11.92 -3.96
C ARG A 28 6.99 -12.30 -3.11
N GLY A 29 6.77 -12.49 -1.82
CA GLY A 29 7.80 -12.96 -0.90
C GLY A 29 7.87 -12.13 0.38
N ASP A 30 8.92 -12.41 1.14
CA ASP A 30 9.17 -11.73 2.40
C ASP A 30 10.11 -10.55 2.18
N TRP A 31 9.78 -9.43 2.80
CA TRP A 31 10.55 -8.20 2.66
C TRP A 31 10.67 -7.46 3.97
N GLU A 32 11.77 -6.75 4.13
CA GLU A 32 11.94 -5.80 5.22
C GLU A 32 11.88 -4.38 4.64
N VAL A 33 11.10 -3.52 5.27
CA VAL A 33 11.01 -2.12 4.87
C VAL A 33 12.22 -1.38 5.41
N ILE A 34 13.05 -0.84 4.52
CA ILE A 34 14.27 -0.13 4.89
C ILE A 34 14.24 1.36 4.55
N GLY A 35 13.25 1.79 3.79
CA GLY A 35 13.08 3.20 3.47
C GLY A 35 11.66 3.48 2.99
N VAL A 36 11.16 4.65 3.33
CA VAL A 36 9.81 5.10 2.93
C VAL A 36 9.88 6.58 2.57
N SER A 37 9.26 6.91 1.45
CA SER A 37 9.05 8.31 1.06
C SER A 37 7.59 8.49 0.63
N ASP A 38 7.20 9.69 0.26
CA ASP A 38 5.84 9.97 -0.16
C ASP A 38 5.38 9.07 -1.30
N LYS A 39 6.27 8.76 -2.23
CA LYS A 39 5.93 8.03 -3.45
C LYS A 39 6.57 6.67 -3.55
N LYS A 40 7.60 6.39 -2.76
CA LYS A 40 8.38 5.16 -2.91
C LYS A 40 8.57 4.42 -1.60
N VAL A 41 8.77 3.12 -1.73
CA VAL A 41 9.13 2.25 -0.62
C VAL A 41 10.37 1.47 -1.03
N LYS A 42 11.33 1.36 -0.12
CA LYS A 42 12.55 0.58 -0.34
C LYS A 42 12.50 -0.67 0.51
N LEU A 43 12.65 -1.81 -0.14
CA LEU A 43 12.52 -3.11 0.48
C LEU A 43 13.79 -3.91 0.30
N ARG A 44 14.12 -4.71 1.31
CA ARG A 44 15.26 -5.61 1.27
C ARG A 44 14.81 -7.04 1.46
N CYS A 45 15.31 -7.93 0.61
CA CYS A 45 15.07 -9.36 0.77
C CYS A 45 15.87 -9.88 1.97
N PRO A 46 15.23 -10.57 2.93
CA PRO A 46 15.93 -11.04 4.13
C PRO A 46 16.87 -12.20 3.87
N VAL A 47 16.79 -12.83 2.71
CA VAL A 47 17.64 -13.97 2.37
C VAL A 47 18.83 -13.55 1.52
N SER A 48 18.58 -12.83 0.43
CA SER A 48 19.65 -12.40 -0.49
C SER A 48 20.26 -11.04 -0.13
N PHE A 49 19.58 -10.27 0.72
CA PHE A 49 19.94 -8.90 1.09
C PHE A 49 19.92 -7.92 -0.08
N ARG A 50 19.32 -8.32 -1.20
CA ARG A 50 19.13 -7.42 -2.32
C ARG A 50 18.10 -6.36 -1.95
N GLU A 51 18.33 -5.12 -2.41
CA GLU A 51 17.47 -3.99 -2.12
C GLU A 51 16.81 -3.52 -3.40
N PHE A 52 15.54 -3.17 -3.28
CA PHE A 52 14.75 -2.66 -4.39
C PHE A 52 13.97 -1.44 -3.93
N GLU A 53 13.86 -0.46 -4.78
CA GLU A 53 13.03 0.70 -4.55
C GLU A 53 11.94 0.73 -5.60
N TRP A 54 10.70 0.76 -5.14
CA TRP A 54 9.54 0.80 -6.02
C TRP A 54 8.60 1.93 -5.64
N ASN A 55 7.75 2.32 -6.57
CA ASN A 55 6.62 3.16 -6.24
C ASN A 55 5.75 2.43 -5.21
N ARG A 56 5.15 3.18 -4.29
CA ARG A 56 4.28 2.58 -3.29
C ARG A 56 3.15 1.86 -4.00
N PHE A 57 2.97 0.58 -3.71
CA PHE A 57 2.07 -0.29 -4.45
C PHE A 57 1.08 -1.03 -3.56
N CYS A 58 1.19 -0.88 -2.25
CA CYS A 58 0.26 -1.49 -1.32
C CYS A 58 -0.75 -0.45 -0.85
N TYR A 59 -2.02 -0.84 -0.86
CA TYR A 59 -3.12 0.02 -0.43
C TYR A 59 -3.98 -0.73 0.56
N PHE A 60 -4.57 -0.02 1.48
CA PHE A 60 -5.67 -0.54 2.26
C PHE A 60 -6.96 0.13 1.81
N SER A 61 -8.07 -0.54 2.08
CA SER A 61 -9.38 -0.07 1.64
C SER A 61 -10.33 0.04 2.81
N GLU A 62 -11.24 0.99 2.70
CA GLU A 62 -12.32 1.19 3.65
C GLU A 62 -13.60 1.39 2.88
N GLU A 63 -14.62 0.63 3.21
CA GLU A 63 -15.94 0.79 2.60
C GLU A 63 -16.80 1.68 3.48
N LYS A 64 -17.38 2.71 2.90
CA LYS A 64 -18.30 3.61 3.60
C LYS A 64 -19.64 3.63 2.90
N SER A 65 -20.71 3.58 3.68
CA SER A 65 -22.08 3.66 3.19
C SER A 65 -22.63 5.07 3.32
N GLY A 66 -23.60 5.40 2.49
CA GLY A 66 -24.27 6.68 2.59
C GLY A 66 -23.38 7.85 2.24
N VAL A 67 -22.51 7.67 1.26
CA VAL A 67 -21.54 8.68 0.83
C VAL A 67 -21.99 9.31 -0.47
N GLU A 68 -21.87 10.63 -0.54
CA GLU A 68 -22.12 11.34 -1.80
C GLU A 68 -21.05 10.94 -2.82
N TRP A 69 -21.49 10.42 -3.96
CA TRP A 69 -20.59 9.98 -5.01
C TRP A 69 -21.19 10.21 -6.39
N PRO A 70 -20.46 10.79 -7.34
CA PRO A 70 -19.16 11.42 -7.13
C PRO A 70 -19.29 12.70 -6.32
N LYS A 71 -18.26 13.00 -5.53
CA LYS A 71 -18.25 14.22 -4.73
C LYS A 71 -17.87 15.39 -5.63
N LYS A 72 -18.67 16.42 -5.61
CA LYS A 72 -18.38 17.65 -6.36
C LYS A 72 -17.41 18.53 -5.58
N HIS A 73 -16.49 19.09 -6.31
CA HIS A 73 -15.50 20.01 -5.76
C HIS A 73 -15.75 21.42 -6.27
#